data_b5412e318c4018452592672a1f50c0d1
#
_entry.id   b5412e318c4018452592672a1f50c0d1
#
_cell.length_a   1.000
_cell.length_b   1.000
_cell.length_c   1.000
_cell.angle_alpha   90.00
_cell.angle_beta   90.00
_cell.angle_gamma   90.00
#
_symmetry.space_group_name_H-M   'P 1'
#
loop_
_entity.id
_entity.type
_entity.pdbx_description
1 polymer ?
#
loop_
_entity_poly.entity_id
_entity_poly.type
_entity_poly.pdbx_seq_one_letter_code
_entity_poly.pdbx_strand_id
1 'polypeptide(L)'
;PVWNDLFGWEDQDDDVKQFFTEEAYKVKNGVTINGTFIPPWLYWHVNFFPVFQDLPNGERVPAISRLRDNEWFFAEMYQRARQEKKGLGMFGTRRFGKALLDSELIYTPYGPKKIGFADIGDIIYGDDGKLTTVVGVYPQGFVDMYKVTFEDGRSIVCCGQHQWKVKYHGDYKVMSTMGIIHSDFQKMTIDIGEAVDFPERRWLMSPQLLGSLTASFLCGSTDRIFELSNKEMDDIIYSSKKQKELFISSFMKISCGISTGDDRFKVVYKSEYIISFVRRIFWSMGYYCVMDGDDMYISKTHNRLRISDIDYYGKYKATCIEVDN
;
A
#
# COMPACT_ATOMS: atom_id res chain seq x y z
N PRO A 1 -51.17 -8.58 3.65
CA PRO A 1 -49.77 -8.66 3.27
C PRO A 1 -48.91 -8.50 4.50
N VAL A 2 -47.71 -9.08 4.47
CA VAL A 2 -46.74 -9.26 5.56
C VAL A 2 -46.41 -7.98 6.34
N TRP A 3 -46.61 -6.81 5.76
CA TRP A 3 -46.28 -5.51 6.40
C TRP A 3 -47.24 -5.11 7.51
N ASN A 4 -48.53 -5.47 7.43
CA ASN A 4 -49.51 -5.13 8.44
C ASN A 4 -49.22 -5.87 9.77
N ASP A 5 -48.76 -7.13 9.66
CA ASP A 5 -48.47 -7.97 10.83
C ASP A 5 -47.18 -7.61 11.55
N LEU A 6 -46.23 -6.98 10.83
CA LEU A 6 -44.90 -6.64 11.38
C LEU A 6 -44.83 -5.26 12.05
N PHE A 7 -45.64 -4.29 11.61
CA PHE A 7 -45.48 -2.89 12.01
C PHE A 7 -46.71 -2.25 12.66
N GLY A 8 -47.78 -3.02 12.95
CA GLY A 8 -49.02 -2.45 13.49
C GLY A 8 -49.61 -1.34 12.59
N TRP A 9 -49.57 -1.56 11.28
CA TRP A 9 -49.89 -0.58 10.26
C TRP A 9 -51.29 0.05 10.39
N GLU A 10 -52.21 -0.64 11.07
CA GLU A 10 -53.56 -0.14 11.31
C GLU A 10 -53.62 1.03 12.28
N ASP A 11 -52.63 1.14 13.19
CA ASP A 11 -52.56 2.17 14.21
C ASP A 11 -51.72 3.41 13.77
N GLN A 12 -51.24 3.45 12.54
CA GLN A 12 -50.44 4.57 12.05
C GLN A 12 -51.33 5.68 11.48
N ASP A 13 -50.87 6.93 11.60
CA ASP A 13 -51.50 8.09 10.98
C ASP A 13 -51.57 7.96 9.45
N ASP A 14 -52.59 8.53 8.83
CA ASP A 14 -52.77 8.45 7.40
C ASP A 14 -51.61 9.06 6.60
N ASP A 15 -50.97 10.10 7.11
CA ASP A 15 -49.77 10.68 6.52
C ASP A 15 -48.60 9.69 6.49
N VAL A 16 -48.43 8.90 7.54
CA VAL A 16 -47.39 7.86 7.64
C VAL A 16 -47.67 6.74 6.62
N LYS A 17 -48.93 6.32 6.53
CA LYS A 17 -49.37 5.30 5.54
C LYS A 17 -49.15 5.78 4.12
N GLN A 18 -49.49 7.04 3.84
CA GLN A 18 -49.27 7.65 2.53
C GLN A 18 -47.75 7.68 2.19
N PHE A 19 -46.92 8.16 3.12
CA PHE A 19 -45.47 8.20 2.94
C PHE A 19 -44.94 6.81 2.53
N PHE A 20 -45.21 5.78 3.32
CA PHE A 20 -44.70 4.44 3.03
C PHE A 20 -45.28 3.84 1.73
N THR A 21 -46.51 4.22 1.37
CA THR A 21 -47.11 3.81 0.09
C THR A 21 -46.39 4.43 -1.09
N GLU A 22 -46.03 5.72 -0.99
CA GLU A 22 -45.24 6.41 -2.00
C GLU A 22 -43.82 5.87 -2.10
N GLU A 23 -43.19 5.58 -0.97
CA GLU A 23 -41.84 5.00 -0.94
C GLU A 23 -41.82 3.59 -1.52
N ALA A 24 -42.84 2.76 -1.20
CA ALA A 24 -42.99 1.43 -1.78
C ALA A 24 -43.20 1.49 -3.30
N TYR A 25 -43.93 2.49 -3.79
CA TYR A 25 -44.08 2.73 -5.23
C TYR A 25 -42.74 3.08 -5.89
N LYS A 26 -41.93 3.97 -5.31
CA LYS A 26 -40.59 4.37 -5.80
C LYS A 26 -39.62 3.18 -5.79
N VAL A 27 -39.65 2.37 -4.74
CA VAL A 27 -38.82 1.14 -4.64
C VAL A 27 -39.24 0.13 -5.72
N LYS A 28 -40.51 0.06 -6.09
CA LYS A 28 -41.00 -0.88 -7.11
C LYS A 28 -40.82 -0.39 -8.55
N ASN A 29 -41.01 0.91 -8.79
CA ASN A 29 -41.10 1.48 -10.14
C ASN A 29 -39.93 2.41 -10.49
N GLY A 30 -39.14 2.83 -9.53
CA GLY A 30 -38.13 3.90 -9.68
C GLY A 30 -38.77 5.28 -9.56
N VAL A 31 -37.93 6.29 -9.65
CA VAL A 31 -38.33 7.71 -9.56
C VAL A 31 -37.49 8.57 -10.48
N THR A 32 -38.05 9.64 -11.02
CA THR A 32 -37.29 10.64 -11.77
C THR A 32 -37.03 11.85 -10.88
N ILE A 33 -35.75 12.15 -10.65
CA ILE A 33 -35.29 13.31 -9.85
C ILE A 33 -34.47 14.22 -10.76
N ASN A 34 -34.83 15.47 -10.88
CA ASN A 34 -34.15 16.46 -11.73
C ASN A 34 -33.91 15.97 -13.17
N GLY A 35 -34.87 15.28 -13.76
CA GLY A 35 -34.78 14.75 -15.12
C GLY A 35 -34.00 13.44 -15.27
N THR A 36 -33.40 12.93 -14.18
CA THR A 36 -32.65 11.66 -14.16
C THR A 36 -33.53 10.56 -13.58
N PHE A 37 -33.70 9.46 -14.31
CA PHE A 37 -34.42 8.31 -13.82
C PHE A 37 -33.54 7.48 -12.88
N ILE A 38 -34.01 7.29 -11.66
CA ILE A 38 -33.40 6.43 -10.64
C ILE A 38 -34.14 5.09 -10.64
N PRO A 39 -33.46 3.98 -11.01
CA PRO A 39 -34.11 2.69 -11.06
C PRO A 39 -34.50 2.16 -9.66
N PRO A 40 -35.49 1.26 -9.57
CA PRO A 40 -36.07 0.74 -8.33
C PRO A 40 -35.02 0.27 -7.32
N TRP A 41 -34.10 -0.60 -7.74
CA TRP A 41 -33.08 -1.20 -6.88
C TRP A 41 -32.07 -0.15 -6.38
N LEU A 42 -31.75 0.84 -7.22
CA LEU A 42 -30.83 1.93 -6.84
C LEU A 42 -31.50 2.86 -5.83
N TYR A 43 -32.78 3.20 -6.06
CA TYR A 43 -33.56 3.97 -5.11
C TYR A 43 -33.62 3.28 -3.75
N TRP A 44 -33.88 1.97 -3.73
CA TRP A 44 -33.89 1.17 -2.51
C TRP A 44 -32.52 1.15 -1.84
N HIS A 45 -31.45 0.94 -2.61
CA HIS A 45 -30.08 0.84 -2.08
C HIS A 45 -29.63 2.12 -1.37
N VAL A 46 -29.84 3.28 -2.00
CA VAL A 46 -29.38 4.56 -1.42
C VAL A 46 -30.26 5.08 -0.29
N ASN A 47 -31.52 4.65 -0.18
CA ASN A 47 -32.44 5.15 0.83
C ASN A 47 -32.70 4.17 1.98
N PHE A 48 -32.63 2.88 1.74
CA PHE A 48 -33.06 1.86 2.69
C PHE A 48 -32.01 0.79 3.01
N PHE A 49 -30.86 0.80 2.31
CA PHE A 49 -29.79 -0.15 2.60
C PHE A 49 -28.71 0.52 3.45
N PRO A 50 -28.71 0.34 4.78
CA PRO A 50 -27.70 0.92 5.63
C PRO A 50 -26.36 0.24 5.37
N VAL A 51 -25.35 1.03 5.14
CA VAL A 51 -23.94 0.59 5.16
C VAL A 51 -23.33 1.08 6.47
N PHE A 52 -22.44 0.30 7.04
CA PHE A 52 -21.67 0.77 8.16
C PHE A 52 -20.48 1.57 7.65
N GLN A 53 -20.36 2.81 8.11
CA GLN A 53 -19.23 3.68 7.84
C GLN A 53 -18.38 3.77 9.09
N ASP A 54 -17.09 3.51 8.95
CA ASP A 54 -16.13 3.72 10.01
C ASP A 54 -15.79 5.21 10.09
N LEU A 55 -16.00 5.83 11.24
CA LEU A 55 -15.64 7.22 11.50
C LEU A 55 -14.16 7.33 11.88
N PRO A 56 -13.54 8.52 11.75
CA PRO A 56 -12.15 8.75 12.14
C PRO A 56 -11.83 8.42 13.61
N ASN A 57 -12.83 8.41 14.48
CA ASN A 57 -12.70 8.05 15.90
C ASN A 57 -12.84 6.54 16.18
N GLY A 58 -12.94 5.71 15.14
CA GLY A 58 -13.08 4.25 15.26
C GLY A 58 -14.50 3.75 15.53
N GLU A 59 -15.48 4.63 15.63
CA GLU A 59 -16.88 4.23 15.75
C GLU A 59 -17.46 3.79 14.41
N ARG A 60 -18.29 2.75 14.44
CA ARG A 60 -19.10 2.31 13.31
C ARG A 60 -20.49 2.88 13.43
N VAL A 61 -20.87 3.72 12.46
CA VAL A 61 -22.21 4.27 12.40
C VAL A 61 -22.92 3.78 11.15
N PRO A 62 -24.22 3.51 11.24
CA PRO A 62 -25.02 3.29 10.06
C PRO A 62 -25.07 4.58 9.24
N ALA A 63 -24.76 4.48 7.96
CA ALA A 63 -24.77 5.59 7.03
C ALA A 63 -25.48 5.20 5.74
N ILE A 64 -25.93 6.19 5.00
CA ILE A 64 -26.47 5.97 3.65
C ILE A 64 -25.30 5.73 2.71
N SER A 65 -25.37 4.70 1.88
CA SER A 65 -24.36 4.40 0.86
C SER A 65 -24.20 5.59 -0.09
N ARG A 66 -22.97 6.12 -0.19
CA ARG A 66 -22.62 7.04 -1.26
C ARG A 66 -22.12 6.21 -2.44
N LEU A 67 -22.87 6.23 -3.52
CA LEU A 67 -22.47 5.55 -4.74
C LEU A 67 -21.17 6.15 -5.28
N ARG A 68 -20.23 5.29 -5.58
CA ARG A 68 -19.01 5.65 -6.32
C ARG A 68 -19.33 5.62 -7.82
N ASP A 69 -18.50 6.28 -8.63
CA ASP A 69 -18.69 6.36 -10.07
C ASP A 69 -18.84 5.00 -10.75
N ASN A 70 -18.09 4.00 -10.28
CA ASN A 70 -18.18 2.62 -10.79
C ASN A 70 -19.49 1.91 -10.40
N GLU A 71 -20.05 2.19 -9.23
CA GLU A 71 -21.33 1.65 -8.79
C GLU A 71 -22.48 2.29 -9.57
N TRP A 72 -22.35 3.60 -9.83
CA TRP A 72 -23.27 4.34 -10.69
C TRP A 72 -23.25 3.84 -12.13
N PHE A 73 -22.04 3.63 -12.70
CA PHE A 73 -21.87 3.05 -14.02
C PHE A 73 -22.48 1.63 -14.12
N PHE A 74 -22.24 0.79 -13.09
CA PHE A 74 -22.85 -0.54 -13.03
C PHE A 74 -24.37 -0.47 -12.99
N ALA A 75 -24.93 0.47 -12.24
CA ALA A 75 -26.37 0.69 -12.15
C ALA A 75 -26.98 0.97 -13.54
N GLU A 76 -26.36 1.86 -14.29
CA GLU A 76 -26.78 2.22 -15.64
C GLU A 76 -26.66 1.03 -16.61
N MET A 77 -25.53 0.32 -16.60
CA MET A 77 -25.31 -0.84 -17.44
C MET A 77 -26.29 -2.00 -17.14
N TYR A 78 -26.59 -2.22 -15.85
CA TYR A 78 -27.58 -3.21 -15.43
C TYR A 78 -28.97 -2.87 -15.96
N GLN A 79 -29.36 -1.60 -15.89
CA GLN A 79 -30.65 -1.16 -16.40
C GLN A 79 -30.77 -1.32 -17.93
N ARG A 80 -29.69 -0.94 -18.66
CA ARG A 80 -29.62 -1.14 -20.11
C ARG A 80 -29.69 -2.61 -20.48
N ALA A 81 -28.93 -3.48 -19.83
CA ALA A 81 -28.99 -4.92 -20.07
C ALA A 81 -30.39 -5.51 -19.81
N ARG A 82 -31.05 -5.04 -18.74
CA ARG A 82 -32.42 -5.47 -18.42
C ARG A 82 -33.44 -5.02 -19.49
N GLN A 83 -33.33 -3.78 -19.96
CA GLN A 83 -34.19 -3.27 -21.05
C GLN A 83 -33.97 -4.06 -22.35
N GLU A 84 -32.72 -4.39 -22.65
CA GLU A 84 -32.35 -5.17 -23.84
C GLU A 84 -32.56 -6.68 -23.67
N LYS A 85 -33.07 -7.14 -22.51
CA LYS A 85 -33.23 -8.57 -22.13
C LYS A 85 -31.92 -9.36 -22.26
N LYS A 86 -30.78 -8.71 -21.97
CA LYS A 86 -29.44 -9.30 -21.98
C LYS A 86 -28.95 -9.58 -20.57
N GLY A 87 -28.13 -10.61 -20.40
CA GLY A 87 -27.41 -10.84 -19.17
C GLY A 87 -26.29 -9.79 -19.00
N LEU A 88 -26.07 -9.29 -17.78
CA LEU A 88 -24.93 -8.48 -17.43
C LEU A 88 -23.99 -9.30 -16.55
N GLY A 89 -22.80 -9.57 -17.05
CA GLY A 89 -21.72 -10.12 -16.25
C GLY A 89 -20.85 -8.98 -15.71
N MET A 90 -20.72 -8.87 -14.40
CA MET A 90 -19.78 -7.95 -13.77
C MET A 90 -18.55 -8.73 -13.31
N PHE A 91 -17.44 -8.51 -13.98
CA PHE A 91 -16.14 -9.03 -13.57
C PHE A 91 -15.43 -7.92 -12.76
N GLY A 92 -15.68 -7.91 -11.46
CA GLY A 92 -14.92 -7.08 -10.54
C GLY A 92 -13.59 -7.77 -10.22
N THR A 93 -12.47 -7.13 -10.53
CA THR A 93 -11.20 -7.62 -10.01
C THR A 93 -11.20 -7.52 -8.48
N ARG A 94 -10.62 -8.48 -7.78
CA ARG A 94 -10.44 -8.45 -6.30
C ARG A 94 -9.67 -7.21 -5.82
N ARG A 95 -9.25 -6.32 -6.72
CA ARG A 95 -8.28 -5.23 -6.50
C ARG A 95 -8.88 -3.82 -6.63
N PHE A 96 -10.19 -3.68 -6.70
CA PHE A 96 -10.83 -2.37 -6.61
C PHE A 96 -10.48 -1.70 -5.27
N GLY A 97 -9.85 -0.53 -5.34
CA GLY A 97 -9.52 0.29 -4.18
C GLY A 97 -8.13 0.09 -3.58
N LYS A 98 -7.28 -0.76 -4.14
CA LYS A 98 -5.90 -1.00 -3.66
C LYS A 98 -4.93 -0.14 -4.45
N ALA A 99 -4.68 1.08 -4.02
CA ALA A 99 -3.80 1.96 -4.76
C ALA A 99 -2.65 2.49 -3.89
N LEU A 100 -1.51 2.70 -4.54
CA LEU A 100 -0.35 3.41 -4.00
C LEU A 100 -0.34 4.83 -4.57
N LEU A 101 0.33 5.74 -3.87
CA LEU A 101 0.59 7.09 -4.35
C LEU A 101 1.34 7.02 -5.69
N ASP A 102 0.95 7.84 -6.68
CA ASP A 102 1.55 7.83 -8.02
C ASP A 102 3.08 8.02 -8.03
N SER A 103 3.65 8.62 -6.99
CA SER A 103 5.10 8.78 -6.83
C SER A 103 5.79 7.59 -6.17
N GLU A 104 5.05 6.61 -5.63
CA GLU A 104 5.66 5.38 -5.10
C GLU A 104 6.34 4.59 -6.20
N LEU A 105 7.38 3.85 -5.81
CA LEU A 105 8.26 3.17 -6.76
C LEU A 105 7.88 1.70 -6.92
N ILE A 106 7.80 1.27 -8.16
CA ILE A 106 7.88 -0.13 -8.58
C ILE A 106 9.27 -0.38 -9.17
N TYR A 107 9.75 -1.60 -9.07
CA TYR A 107 11.11 -1.94 -9.47
C TYR A 107 11.09 -2.72 -10.78
N THR A 108 11.77 -2.19 -11.80
CA THR A 108 11.94 -2.82 -13.11
C THR A 108 13.39 -3.32 -13.26
N PRO A 109 13.71 -4.19 -14.22
CA PRO A 109 15.10 -4.56 -14.53
C PRO A 109 16.00 -3.35 -14.89
N TYR A 110 15.38 -2.26 -15.31
CA TYR A 110 16.10 -1.04 -15.69
C TYR A 110 16.27 -0.05 -14.52
N GLY A 111 15.64 -0.32 -13.39
CA GLY A 111 15.67 0.52 -12.19
C GLY A 111 14.25 0.89 -11.71
N PRO A 112 14.15 1.81 -10.74
CA PRO A 112 12.88 2.22 -10.18
C PRO A 112 12.05 3.02 -11.21
N LYS A 113 10.74 2.77 -11.24
CA LYS A 113 9.74 3.50 -12.02
C LYS A 113 8.62 3.94 -11.07
N LYS A 114 8.13 5.16 -11.17
CA LYS A 114 6.97 5.59 -10.38
C LYS A 114 5.73 4.83 -10.85
N ILE A 115 4.92 4.33 -9.90
CA ILE A 115 3.72 3.53 -10.22
C ILE A 115 2.70 4.30 -11.06
N GLY A 116 2.61 5.63 -10.90
CA GLY A 116 1.75 6.49 -11.73
C GLY A 116 2.15 6.55 -13.22
N PHE A 117 3.32 6.03 -13.59
CA PHE A 117 3.80 5.90 -14.98
C PHE A 117 3.88 4.43 -15.43
N ALA A 118 3.27 3.51 -14.67
CA ALA A 118 3.22 2.12 -15.07
C ALA A 118 2.36 1.95 -16.32
N ASP A 119 2.78 1.07 -17.22
CA ASP A 119 2.08 0.69 -18.43
C ASP A 119 1.83 -0.83 -18.47
N ILE A 120 0.76 -1.22 -19.16
CA ILE A 120 0.51 -2.65 -19.43
C ILE A 120 1.66 -3.18 -20.29
N GLY A 121 2.25 -4.32 -19.87
CA GLY A 121 3.42 -4.90 -20.48
C GLY A 121 4.74 -4.54 -19.81
N ASP A 122 4.74 -3.63 -18.83
CA ASP A 122 5.94 -3.37 -18.03
C ASP A 122 6.37 -4.66 -17.30
N ILE A 123 7.66 -4.94 -17.32
CA ILE A 123 8.26 -6.03 -16.55
C ILE A 123 8.74 -5.45 -15.22
N ILE A 124 8.25 -5.99 -14.13
CA ILE A 124 8.60 -5.55 -12.77
C ILE A 124 8.99 -6.74 -11.89
N TYR A 125 9.60 -6.45 -10.75
CA TYR A 125 9.86 -7.45 -9.73
C TYR A 125 8.66 -7.57 -8.77
N GLY A 126 8.23 -8.82 -8.53
CA GLY A 126 7.21 -9.17 -7.53
C GLY A 126 7.77 -9.23 -6.10
N ASP A 127 6.92 -9.58 -5.16
CA ASP A 127 7.26 -9.74 -3.73
C ASP A 127 8.20 -10.92 -3.45
N ASP A 128 8.25 -11.89 -4.35
CA ASP A 128 9.17 -13.04 -4.35
C ASP A 128 10.53 -12.71 -5.01
N GLY A 129 10.75 -11.48 -5.42
CA GLY A 129 11.97 -11.04 -6.10
C GLY A 129 12.12 -11.51 -7.54
N LYS A 130 11.08 -12.14 -8.13
CA LYS A 130 11.08 -12.58 -9.54
C LYS A 130 10.39 -11.58 -10.44
N LEU A 131 10.68 -11.71 -11.73
CA LEU A 131 10.05 -10.87 -12.75
C LEU A 131 8.61 -11.31 -13.00
N THR A 132 7.71 -10.32 -13.10
CA THR A 132 6.32 -10.48 -13.50
C THR A 132 5.93 -9.35 -14.45
N THR A 133 4.83 -9.50 -15.16
CA THR A 133 4.37 -8.52 -16.15
C THR A 133 3.16 -7.77 -15.62
N VAL A 134 3.12 -6.46 -15.82
CA VAL A 134 1.92 -5.65 -15.54
C VAL A 134 0.87 -5.96 -16.60
N VAL A 135 -0.26 -6.54 -16.18
CA VAL A 135 -1.39 -6.90 -17.05
C VAL A 135 -2.55 -5.92 -16.96
N GLY A 136 -2.55 -5.05 -15.95
CA GLY A 136 -3.57 -4.01 -15.79
C GLY A 136 -3.04 -2.80 -15.03
N VAL A 137 -3.49 -1.61 -15.44
CA VAL A 137 -3.17 -0.33 -14.78
C VAL A 137 -4.48 0.42 -14.53
N TYR A 138 -4.74 0.78 -13.29
CA TYR A 138 -6.01 1.36 -12.84
C TYR A 138 -5.77 2.65 -12.07
N PRO A 139 -5.73 3.82 -12.73
CA PRO A 139 -5.68 5.12 -12.04
C PRO A 139 -6.95 5.33 -11.22
N GLN A 140 -6.79 5.69 -9.94
CA GLN A 140 -7.90 5.89 -9.01
C GLN A 140 -8.29 7.37 -8.84
N GLY A 141 -7.58 8.29 -9.51
CA GLY A 141 -7.76 9.71 -9.30
C GLY A 141 -7.29 10.16 -7.91
N PHE A 142 -7.92 11.22 -7.37
CA PHE A 142 -7.61 11.75 -6.04
C PHE A 142 -8.36 10.97 -4.96
N VAL A 143 -7.62 10.25 -4.14
CA VAL A 143 -8.16 9.47 -3.01
C VAL A 143 -7.44 9.84 -1.72
N ASP A 144 -8.07 9.53 -0.59
CA ASP A 144 -7.46 9.70 0.73
C ASP A 144 -6.30 8.72 0.89
N MET A 145 -5.11 9.26 1.19
CA MET A 145 -3.87 8.50 1.32
C MET A 145 -3.38 8.52 2.76
N TYR A 146 -2.71 7.46 3.13
CA TYR A 146 -2.14 7.24 4.46
C TYR A 146 -0.68 6.84 4.31
N LYS A 147 0.19 7.44 5.13
CA LYS A 147 1.59 7.06 5.23
C LYS A 147 1.73 6.02 6.32
N VAL A 148 2.08 4.81 5.93
CA VAL A 148 2.40 3.72 6.85
C VAL A 148 3.90 3.72 7.07
N THR A 149 4.33 3.88 8.33
CA THR A 149 5.74 3.92 8.75
C THR A 149 6.07 2.67 9.54
N PHE A 150 7.24 2.10 9.29
CA PHE A 150 7.75 0.93 9.98
C PHE A 150 8.84 1.30 10.98
N GLU A 151 9.06 0.43 11.97
CA GLU A 151 10.01 0.65 13.06
C GLU A 151 11.46 0.91 12.62
N ASP A 152 11.83 0.47 11.42
CA ASP A 152 13.16 0.73 10.85
C ASP A 152 13.23 2.01 10.01
N GLY A 153 12.15 2.80 9.97
CA GLY A 153 12.06 4.06 9.27
C GLY A 153 11.65 3.96 7.80
N ARG A 154 11.46 2.76 7.24
CA ARG A 154 10.81 2.61 5.93
C ARG A 154 9.37 3.11 6.01
N SER A 155 8.86 3.63 4.90
CA SER A 155 7.46 4.03 4.82
C SER A 155 6.92 3.87 3.40
N ILE A 156 5.60 3.78 3.28
CA ILE A 156 4.89 3.74 2.01
C ILE A 156 3.60 4.53 2.13
N VAL A 157 3.20 5.20 1.05
CA VAL A 157 1.95 5.96 1.00
C VAL A 157 0.93 5.21 0.14
N CYS A 158 -0.17 4.84 0.76
CA CYS A 158 -1.21 4.02 0.13
C CYS A 158 -2.62 4.52 0.48
N CYS A 159 -3.62 4.08 -0.28
CA CYS A 159 -5.01 4.40 0.02
C CYS A 159 -5.53 3.56 1.21
N GLY A 160 -6.63 4.02 1.82
CA GLY A 160 -7.25 3.34 2.96
C GLY A 160 -7.71 1.91 2.68
N GLN A 161 -7.95 1.55 1.41
CA GLN A 161 -8.36 0.21 0.97
C GLN A 161 -7.18 -0.69 0.57
N HIS A 162 -5.94 -0.18 0.60
CA HIS A 162 -4.76 -0.99 0.28
C HIS A 162 -4.67 -2.20 1.21
N GLN A 163 -4.42 -3.38 0.65
CA GLN A 163 -4.43 -4.64 1.38
C GLN A 163 -3.02 -5.03 1.80
N TRP A 164 -2.87 -5.37 3.06
CA TRP A 164 -1.65 -5.81 3.69
C TRP A 164 -1.77 -7.24 4.15
N LYS A 165 -0.77 -8.06 3.87
CA LYS A 165 -0.61 -9.35 4.52
C LYS A 165 0.17 -9.12 5.81
N VAL A 166 -0.55 -9.03 6.92
CA VAL A 166 0.03 -8.80 8.24
C VAL A 166 0.04 -10.07 9.07
N LYS A 167 1.03 -10.21 9.94
CA LYS A 167 1.03 -11.20 11.02
C LYS A 167 0.53 -10.54 12.29
N TYR A 168 -0.56 -11.07 12.84
CA TYR A 168 -1.24 -10.53 14.01
C TYR A 168 -1.68 -11.67 14.94
N HIS A 169 -1.25 -11.62 16.21
CA HIS A 169 -1.46 -12.69 17.20
C HIS A 169 -1.01 -14.09 16.73
N GLY A 170 0.09 -14.15 15.98
CA GLY A 170 0.66 -15.42 15.49
C GLY A 170 0.20 -15.83 14.10
N ASP A 171 -0.96 -15.35 13.61
CA ASP A 171 -1.57 -15.75 12.36
C ASP A 171 -1.41 -14.68 11.27
N TYR A 172 -1.34 -15.12 10.01
CA TYR A 172 -1.40 -14.22 8.87
C TYR A 172 -2.85 -13.83 8.54
N LYS A 173 -3.07 -12.53 8.38
CA LYS A 173 -4.36 -11.95 7.98
C LYS A 173 -4.14 -10.95 6.84
N VAL A 174 -5.13 -10.85 5.97
CA VAL A 174 -5.17 -9.79 4.96
C VAL A 174 -6.11 -8.70 5.48
N MET A 175 -5.56 -7.50 5.69
CA MET A 175 -6.29 -6.36 6.25
C MET A 175 -6.09 -5.13 5.36
N SER A 176 -7.12 -4.29 5.24
CA SER A 176 -6.96 -2.97 4.61
C SER A 176 -6.23 -2.00 5.53
N THR A 177 -5.64 -0.93 4.98
CA THR A 177 -5.02 0.13 5.78
C THR A 177 -5.99 0.68 6.83
N MET A 178 -7.26 0.90 6.45
CA MET A 178 -8.30 1.32 7.41
C MET A 178 -8.56 0.26 8.48
N GLY A 179 -8.57 -1.03 8.11
CA GLY A 179 -8.71 -2.11 9.07
C GLY A 179 -7.55 -2.19 10.07
N ILE A 180 -6.34 -1.85 9.63
CA ILE A 180 -5.15 -1.77 10.48
C ILE A 180 -5.26 -0.58 11.44
N ILE A 181 -5.64 0.60 10.93
CA ILE A 181 -5.82 1.83 11.75
C ILE A 181 -6.79 1.60 12.92
N HIS A 182 -7.86 0.85 12.70
CA HIS A 182 -8.87 0.55 13.72
C HIS A 182 -8.51 -0.66 14.61
N SER A 183 -7.28 -1.14 14.52
CA SER A 183 -6.79 -2.28 15.29
C SER A 183 -5.54 -1.90 16.07
N ASP A 184 -5.08 -2.77 16.97
CA ASP A 184 -3.80 -2.60 17.68
C ASP A 184 -2.63 -2.90 16.72
N PHE A 185 -2.37 -1.96 15.81
CA PHE A 185 -1.39 -2.14 14.73
C PHE A 185 0.05 -2.24 15.23
N GLN A 186 0.35 -1.72 16.42
CA GLN A 186 1.69 -1.84 17.02
C GLN A 186 2.07 -3.29 17.33
N LYS A 187 1.10 -4.20 17.36
CA LYS A 187 1.32 -5.66 17.46
C LYS A 187 1.36 -6.36 16.11
N MET A 188 1.24 -5.62 15.01
CA MET A 188 1.26 -6.17 13.66
C MET A 188 2.63 -6.07 13.05
N THR A 189 3.02 -7.12 12.34
CA THR A 189 4.26 -7.15 11.56
C THR A 189 3.96 -7.56 10.13
N ILE A 190 4.78 -7.10 9.20
CA ILE A 190 4.81 -7.56 7.81
C ILE A 190 6.15 -8.25 7.54
N ASP A 191 6.15 -9.22 6.65
CA ASP A 191 7.39 -9.86 6.23
C ASP A 191 8.20 -8.90 5.37
N ILE A 192 9.54 -8.92 5.54
CA ILE A 192 10.46 -8.24 4.62
C ILE A 192 10.49 -9.06 3.33
N GLY A 193 10.22 -8.40 2.21
CA GLY A 193 10.27 -9.05 0.89
C GLY A 193 11.66 -9.56 0.53
N GLU A 194 11.70 -10.51 -0.40
CA GLU A 194 12.94 -11.04 -0.93
C GLU A 194 13.76 -9.95 -1.64
N ALA A 195 15.07 -10.00 -1.45
CA ALA A 195 15.98 -9.08 -2.10
C ALA A 195 15.90 -9.25 -3.63
N VAL A 196 15.75 -8.14 -4.35
CA VAL A 196 15.73 -8.14 -5.81
C VAL A 196 17.15 -8.23 -6.38
N ASP A 197 17.34 -9.16 -7.33
CA ASP A 197 18.59 -9.29 -8.08
C ASP A 197 18.52 -8.49 -9.38
N PHE A 198 18.95 -7.24 -9.31
CA PHE A 198 19.03 -6.39 -10.48
C PHE A 198 20.20 -6.80 -11.38
N PRO A 199 20.23 -6.36 -12.65
CA PRO A 199 21.40 -6.51 -13.52
C PRO A 199 22.65 -5.86 -12.93
N GLU A 200 23.84 -6.39 -13.27
CA GLU A 200 25.10 -5.76 -12.90
C GLU A 200 25.19 -4.33 -13.46
N ARG A 201 25.68 -3.41 -12.63
CA ARG A 201 25.91 -2.02 -13.00
C ARG A 201 27.36 -1.63 -12.84
N ARG A 202 27.79 -0.65 -13.65
CA ARG A 202 29.13 -0.09 -13.52
C ARG A 202 29.13 0.91 -12.35
N TRP A 203 29.95 0.63 -11.33
CA TRP A 203 30.19 1.54 -10.24
C TRP A 203 31.45 2.38 -10.50
N LEU A 204 31.57 3.52 -9.81
CA LEU A 204 32.73 4.40 -9.89
C LEU A 204 34.03 3.66 -9.50
N MET A 205 33.94 2.74 -8.56
CA MET A 205 35.03 1.91 -8.09
C MET A 205 34.50 0.47 -7.78
N SER A 206 35.41 -0.46 -7.49
CA SER A 206 34.97 -1.81 -7.14
C SER A 206 34.07 -1.80 -5.88
N PRO A 207 33.07 -2.67 -5.80
CA PRO A 207 32.19 -2.77 -4.64
C PRO A 207 32.93 -2.93 -3.31
N GLN A 208 34.00 -3.73 -3.30
CA GLN A 208 34.82 -3.95 -2.11
C GLN A 208 35.53 -2.67 -1.65
N LEU A 209 36.12 -1.93 -2.59
CA LEU A 209 36.82 -0.68 -2.27
C LEU A 209 35.84 0.36 -1.74
N LEU A 210 34.68 0.51 -2.40
CA LEU A 210 33.64 1.43 -1.97
C LEU A 210 33.12 1.09 -0.58
N GLY A 211 32.83 -0.18 -0.30
CA GLY A 211 32.39 -0.64 1.03
C GLY A 211 33.43 -0.34 2.11
N SER A 212 34.70 -0.61 1.81
CA SER A 212 35.82 -0.32 2.73
C SER A 212 36.00 1.16 3.02
N LEU A 213 35.97 2.02 2.00
CA LEU A 213 36.07 3.46 2.14
C LEU A 213 34.91 4.07 2.92
N THR A 214 33.67 3.61 2.61
CA THR A 214 32.47 4.04 3.32
C THR A 214 32.55 3.71 4.81
N ALA A 215 32.96 2.50 5.16
CA ALA A 215 33.15 2.09 6.55
C ALA A 215 34.23 2.90 7.25
N SER A 216 35.40 3.08 6.63
CA SER A 216 36.51 3.86 7.17
C SER A 216 36.12 5.31 7.42
N PHE A 217 35.31 5.90 6.54
CA PHE A 217 34.77 7.25 6.72
C PHE A 217 33.85 7.33 7.93
N LEU A 218 32.87 6.43 8.01
CA LEU A 218 31.88 6.40 9.11
C LEU A 218 32.56 6.15 10.47
N CYS A 219 33.58 5.29 10.53
CA CYS A 219 34.37 5.04 11.75
C CYS A 219 35.37 6.16 12.08
N GLY A 220 35.45 7.20 11.25
CA GLY A 220 36.38 8.32 11.46
C GLY A 220 37.86 7.99 11.25
N SER A 221 38.16 6.90 10.55
CA SER A 221 39.51 6.51 10.19
C SER A 221 40.05 7.31 9.00
N THR A 222 39.20 8.05 8.31
CA THR A 222 39.59 8.97 7.22
C THR A 222 38.62 10.16 7.18
N ASP A 223 39.15 11.34 6.89
CA ASP A 223 38.39 12.56 6.66
C ASP A 223 38.12 12.78 5.17
N ARG A 224 38.55 11.85 4.31
CA ARG A 224 38.29 11.92 2.87
C ARG A 224 36.84 11.54 2.60
N ILE A 225 36.02 12.54 2.34
CA ILE A 225 34.64 12.37 1.87
C ILE A 225 34.72 12.12 0.37
N PHE A 226 34.07 11.06 -0.11
CA PHE A 226 33.71 10.94 -1.50
C PHE A 226 32.24 11.31 -1.63
N GLU A 227 31.97 12.27 -2.47
CA GLU A 227 30.60 12.64 -2.78
C GLU A 227 30.11 11.75 -3.91
N LEU A 228 29.04 10.99 -3.65
CA LEU A 228 28.30 10.27 -4.67
C LEU A 228 27.13 11.13 -5.12
N SER A 229 26.97 11.28 -6.43
CA SER A 229 25.75 11.84 -6.99
C SER A 229 24.57 10.92 -6.71
N ASN A 230 23.34 11.46 -6.72
CA ASN A 230 22.13 10.65 -6.57
C ASN A 230 22.07 9.51 -7.60
N LYS A 231 22.53 9.75 -8.84
CA LYS A 231 22.59 8.73 -9.87
C LYS A 231 23.54 7.59 -9.51
N GLU A 232 24.72 7.89 -9.00
CA GLU A 232 25.70 6.88 -8.58
C GLU A 232 25.17 6.06 -7.40
N MET A 233 24.51 6.70 -6.44
CA MET A 233 23.85 6.00 -5.34
C MET A 233 22.75 5.06 -5.84
N ASP A 234 21.94 5.50 -6.78
CA ASP A 234 20.90 4.67 -7.38
C ASP A 234 21.51 3.53 -8.19
N ASP A 235 22.61 3.75 -8.95
CA ASP A 235 23.30 2.69 -9.66
C ASP A 235 23.86 1.61 -8.70
N ILE A 236 24.25 1.99 -7.49
CA ILE A 236 24.70 1.05 -6.45
C ILE A 236 23.52 0.28 -5.84
N ILE A 237 22.48 0.98 -5.44
CA ILE A 237 21.29 0.38 -4.78
C ILE A 237 20.57 -0.56 -5.71
N TYR A 238 20.44 -0.22 -6.99
CA TYR A 238 19.75 -1.00 -8.02
C TYR A 238 20.72 -1.84 -8.88
N SER A 239 21.78 -2.36 -8.27
CA SER A 239 22.75 -3.27 -8.87
C SER A 239 22.51 -4.73 -8.45
N SER A 240 23.31 -5.65 -8.97
CA SER A 240 23.18 -7.07 -8.67
C SER A 240 23.40 -7.40 -7.19
N LYS A 241 22.75 -8.47 -6.72
CA LYS A 241 22.97 -8.98 -5.34
C LYS A 241 24.45 -9.20 -5.08
N LYS A 242 25.15 -9.81 -6.03
CA LYS A 242 26.60 -10.09 -5.92
C LYS A 242 27.43 -8.83 -5.67
N GLN A 243 27.15 -7.73 -6.39
CA GLN A 243 27.86 -6.47 -6.19
C GLN A 243 27.58 -5.88 -4.81
N LYS A 244 26.32 -5.89 -4.37
CA LYS A 244 25.92 -5.42 -3.05
C LYS A 244 26.49 -6.29 -1.92
N GLU A 245 26.56 -7.60 -2.08
CA GLU A 245 27.19 -8.51 -1.12
C GLU A 245 28.68 -8.22 -0.95
N LEU A 246 29.39 -7.96 -2.05
CA LEU A 246 30.81 -7.55 -2.00
C LEU A 246 31.01 -6.22 -1.28
N PHE A 247 30.13 -5.26 -1.49
CA PHE A 247 30.10 -4.01 -0.74
C PHE A 247 29.88 -4.27 0.76
N ILE A 248 28.77 -4.96 1.09
CA ILE A 248 28.38 -5.22 2.48
C ILE A 248 29.47 -6.00 3.21
N SER A 249 30.03 -7.04 2.60
CA SER A 249 31.08 -7.85 3.25
C SER A 249 32.33 -7.05 3.57
N SER A 250 32.72 -6.12 2.68
CA SER A 250 33.88 -5.26 2.90
C SER A 250 33.58 -4.14 3.90
N PHE A 251 32.38 -3.59 3.85
CA PHE A 251 31.90 -2.62 4.82
C PHE A 251 31.89 -3.20 6.24
N MET A 252 31.29 -4.38 6.41
CA MET A 252 31.20 -5.04 7.72
C MET A 252 32.57 -5.42 8.31
N LYS A 253 33.54 -5.78 7.49
CA LYS A 253 34.91 -6.11 7.95
C LYS A 253 35.61 -4.92 8.59
N ILE A 254 35.34 -3.70 8.15
CA ILE A 254 36.05 -2.48 8.60
C ILE A 254 35.22 -1.74 9.65
N SER A 255 33.92 -1.69 9.54
CA SER A 255 33.04 -0.96 10.46
C SER A 255 33.09 -1.50 11.90
N CYS A 256 33.85 -2.59 12.13
CA CYS A 256 34.07 -3.19 13.46
C CYS A 256 32.78 -3.28 14.28
N GLY A 257 31.73 -3.80 13.65
CA GLY A 257 30.48 -3.98 14.34
C GLY A 257 30.72 -4.76 15.62
N ILE A 258 30.44 -4.16 16.76
CA ILE A 258 30.39 -4.89 18.01
C ILE A 258 29.24 -5.87 17.82
N SER A 259 29.58 -7.15 17.65
CA SER A 259 28.56 -8.22 17.69
C SER A 259 27.91 -8.15 19.08
N THR A 260 26.64 -7.82 19.13
CA THR A 260 25.89 -7.76 20.41
C THR A 260 25.35 -9.14 20.81
N GLY A 261 25.83 -10.20 20.18
CA GLY A 261 25.50 -11.60 20.54
C GLY A 261 24.30 -12.20 19.80
N ASP A 262 23.44 -11.37 19.17
CA ASP A 262 22.18 -11.81 18.52
C ASP A 262 22.19 -11.58 17.01
N ASP A 263 23.29 -11.83 16.30
CA ASP A 263 23.45 -11.49 14.88
C ASP A 263 23.16 -10.02 14.54
N ARG A 264 23.29 -9.14 15.54
CA ARG A 264 23.15 -7.71 15.39
C ARG A 264 24.53 -7.06 15.33
N PHE A 265 24.67 -6.13 14.39
CA PHE A 265 25.88 -5.33 14.24
C PHE A 265 25.54 -3.87 14.54
N LYS A 266 26.36 -3.24 15.36
CA LYS A 266 26.26 -1.83 15.67
C LYS A 266 27.29 -1.04 14.86
N VAL A 267 26.83 0.00 14.17
CA VAL A 267 27.69 0.91 13.41
C VAL A 267 27.49 2.31 13.97
N VAL A 268 28.57 2.92 14.46
CA VAL A 268 28.61 4.34 14.85
C VAL A 268 28.80 5.18 13.58
N TYR A 269 28.09 6.29 13.43
CA TYR A 269 28.18 7.11 12.24
C TYR A 269 28.41 8.60 12.53
N LYS A 270 29.09 9.28 11.57
CA LYS A 270 29.36 10.72 11.63
C LYS A 270 28.61 11.54 10.58
N SER A 271 27.91 10.90 9.65
CA SER A 271 27.24 11.58 8.54
C SER A 271 25.89 10.92 8.25
N GLU A 272 24.82 11.68 8.46
CA GLU A 272 23.44 11.22 8.19
C GLU A 272 23.23 10.90 6.70
N TYR A 273 23.84 11.67 5.81
CA TYR A 273 23.79 11.43 4.37
C TYR A 273 24.36 10.06 3.98
N ILE A 274 25.57 9.75 4.46
CA ILE A 274 26.23 8.46 4.14
C ILE A 274 25.51 7.29 4.82
N ILE A 275 25.08 7.44 6.07
CA ILE A 275 24.38 6.36 6.75
C ILE A 275 23.02 6.06 6.12
N SER A 276 22.29 7.08 5.62
CA SER A 276 21.07 6.90 4.88
C SER A 276 21.28 6.10 3.60
N PHE A 277 22.34 6.37 2.86
CA PHE A 277 22.74 5.60 1.68
C PHE A 277 23.08 4.14 2.04
N VAL A 278 23.89 3.93 3.07
CA VAL A 278 24.23 2.58 3.56
C VAL A 278 22.99 1.81 3.96
N ARG A 279 22.06 2.42 4.71
CA ARG A 279 20.79 1.79 5.08
C ARG A 279 20.01 1.32 3.87
N ARG A 280 19.90 2.14 2.81
CA ARG A 280 19.20 1.77 1.58
C ARG A 280 19.84 0.55 0.90
N ILE A 281 21.17 0.40 0.92
CA ILE A 281 21.84 -0.80 0.41
C ILE A 281 21.46 -2.02 1.24
N PHE A 282 21.53 -1.94 2.58
CA PHE A 282 21.14 -3.04 3.45
C PHE A 282 19.67 -3.41 3.30
N TRP A 283 18.76 -2.44 3.25
CA TRP A 283 17.35 -2.67 3.01
C TRP A 283 17.08 -3.37 1.67
N SER A 284 17.80 -2.98 0.61
CA SER A 284 17.67 -3.61 -0.72
C SER A 284 18.14 -5.07 -0.74
N MET A 285 18.83 -5.51 0.29
CA MET A 285 19.31 -6.88 0.49
C MET A 285 18.51 -7.64 1.57
N GLY A 286 17.37 -7.09 2.00
CA GLY A 286 16.49 -7.72 2.97
C GLY A 286 16.95 -7.63 4.43
N TYR A 287 17.93 -6.77 4.74
CA TYR A 287 18.34 -6.54 6.12
C TYR A 287 17.35 -5.64 6.86
N TYR A 288 17.19 -5.91 8.14
CA TYR A 288 16.59 -4.99 9.08
C TYR A 288 17.64 -3.99 9.57
N CYS A 289 17.34 -2.70 9.51
CA CYS A 289 18.27 -1.64 9.94
C CYS A 289 17.51 -0.58 10.72
N VAL A 290 17.77 -0.43 12.00
CA VAL A 290 17.13 0.57 12.87
C VAL A 290 18.17 1.55 13.39
N MET A 291 17.78 2.82 13.53
CA MET A 291 18.58 3.85 14.17
C MET A 291 18.19 3.98 15.64
N ASP A 292 19.17 4.08 16.51
CA ASP A 292 19.00 4.38 17.93
C ASP A 292 20.05 5.42 18.33
N GLY A 293 19.63 6.69 18.36
CA GLY A 293 20.56 7.82 18.46
C GLY A 293 21.55 7.83 17.30
N ASP A 294 22.83 7.89 17.63
CA ASP A 294 23.94 7.89 16.66
C ASP A 294 24.40 6.47 16.24
N ASP A 295 23.63 5.46 16.59
CA ASP A 295 23.96 4.07 16.29
C ASP A 295 23.01 3.48 15.28
N MET A 296 23.52 2.72 14.31
CA MET A 296 22.73 1.90 13.41
C MET A 296 22.89 0.43 13.78
N TYR A 297 21.75 -0.22 14.05
CA TYR A 297 21.70 -1.66 14.29
C TYR A 297 21.24 -2.39 13.03
N ILE A 298 21.99 -3.40 12.62
CA ILE A 298 21.75 -4.19 11.42
C ILE A 298 21.52 -5.65 11.83
N SER A 299 20.48 -6.29 11.30
CA SER A 299 20.23 -7.70 11.48
C SER A 299 19.76 -8.34 10.18
N LYS A 300 20.24 -9.56 9.89
CA LYS A 300 19.79 -10.38 8.78
C LYS A 300 18.72 -11.39 9.20
N THR A 301 18.71 -11.75 10.48
CA THR A 301 17.77 -12.76 11.03
C THR A 301 16.41 -12.17 11.34
N HIS A 302 16.32 -10.86 11.50
CA HIS A 302 15.06 -10.15 11.70
C HIS A 302 14.36 -9.93 10.35
N ASN A 303 13.40 -10.80 10.04
CA ASN A 303 12.74 -10.86 8.72
C ASN A 303 11.36 -10.21 8.68
N ARG A 304 11.01 -9.41 9.70
CA ARG A 304 9.70 -8.73 9.80
C ARG A 304 9.88 -7.29 10.22
N LEU A 305 8.92 -6.48 9.80
CA LEU A 305 8.81 -5.08 10.18
C LEU A 305 7.54 -4.88 10.98
N ARG A 306 7.66 -4.23 12.13
CA ARG A 306 6.51 -3.76 12.90
C ARG A 306 6.01 -2.45 12.31
N ILE A 307 4.70 -2.28 12.24
CA ILE A 307 4.09 -1.00 11.91
C ILE A 307 4.24 -0.11 13.14
N SER A 308 4.96 1.02 12.99
CA SER A 308 5.21 1.97 14.07
C SER A 308 4.20 3.10 14.09
N ASP A 309 3.74 3.54 12.91
CA ASP A 309 2.84 4.67 12.79
C ASP A 309 2.04 4.65 11.49
N ILE A 310 0.85 5.26 11.50
CA ILE A 310 0.00 5.44 10.32
C ILE A 310 -0.65 6.82 10.38
N ASP A 311 -0.20 7.73 9.52
CA ASP A 311 -0.68 9.09 9.44
C ASP A 311 -1.56 9.32 8.20
N TYR A 312 -2.57 10.18 8.36
CA TYR A 312 -3.28 10.71 7.20
C TYR A 312 -2.35 11.62 6.40
N TYR A 313 -2.13 11.28 5.14
CA TYR A 313 -1.17 11.99 4.27
C TYR A 313 -1.82 13.08 3.43
N GLY A 314 -3.13 12.99 3.17
CA GLY A 314 -3.89 13.93 2.34
C GLY A 314 -4.56 13.26 1.14
N LYS A 315 -5.15 14.07 0.25
CA LYS A 315 -5.75 13.59 -1.01
C LYS A 315 -4.77 13.75 -2.16
N TYR A 316 -4.39 12.63 -2.76
CA TYR A 316 -3.44 12.59 -3.89
C TYR A 316 -3.87 11.60 -4.95
N LYS A 317 -3.31 11.76 -6.14
CA LYS A 317 -3.47 10.79 -7.22
C LYS A 317 -2.82 9.47 -6.85
N ALA A 318 -3.54 8.40 -7.14
CA ALA A 318 -3.11 7.06 -6.82
C ALA A 318 -3.39 6.10 -7.98
N THR A 319 -2.55 5.11 -8.12
CA THR A 319 -2.64 4.09 -9.16
C THR A 319 -2.56 2.70 -8.54
N CYS A 320 -3.38 1.78 -9.03
CA CYS A 320 -3.30 0.35 -8.76
C CYS A 320 -2.80 -0.35 -10.01
N ILE A 321 -1.92 -1.33 -9.85
CA ILE A 321 -1.48 -2.21 -10.94
C ILE A 321 -1.91 -3.65 -10.65
N GLU A 322 -2.07 -4.41 -11.71
CA GLU A 322 -2.29 -5.84 -11.69
C GLU A 322 -1.14 -6.52 -12.40
N VAL A 323 -0.65 -7.62 -11.85
CA VAL A 323 0.45 -8.38 -12.40
C VAL A 323 0.01 -9.81 -12.72
N ASP A 324 0.66 -10.41 -13.69
CA ASP A 324 0.51 -11.82 -14.04
C ASP A 324 1.27 -12.64 -12.98
N ASN A 325 0.54 -13.46 -12.22
CA ASN A 325 1.08 -14.31 -11.16
C ASN A 325 0.96 -15.77 -11.54
#